data_aeb5ad9b276f0a933fa0103b67ed714e
#
_entry.id   aeb5ad9b276f0a933fa0103b67ed714e
#
_cell.length_a   1.000
_cell.length_b   1.000
_cell.length_c   1.000
_cell.angle_alpha   90.00
_cell.angle_beta   90.00
_cell.angle_gamma   90.00
#
_symmetry.space_group_name_H-M   'P 1'
#
loop_
_entity.id
_entity.type
_entity.pdbx_description
1 polymer ?
#
loop_
_entity_poly.entity_id
_entity_poly.type
_entity_poly.pdbx_seq_one_letter_code
_entity_poly.pdbx_strand_id
1 'polypeptide(L)'
;GHYSAAFAAAALPKAPRLGALFVAAQLVDLGFFSLVLAGAEHMRLTAGITAMNNMDLYHMPWTHSLLGSAGWALGFGLIVAFWLRSRAAGFIAGAVVLSHWLLDLLVHQPDLTLAGSPPKLGFGLWNYPAIEMPLEIGLLLGSIWLFARATKGRIWPLAVLLAVLLGLQ
;
A
#
# COMPACT_ATOMS: atom_id res chain seq x y z
N GLY A 1 -2.48 5.71 -3.62
CA GLY A 1 -1.82 6.15 -2.38
C GLY A 1 -0.65 5.33 -1.90
N HIS A 2 -0.60 3.99 -2.04
CA HIS A 2 0.37 3.11 -1.36
C HIS A 2 1.85 3.44 -1.64
N TYR A 3 2.19 3.87 -2.85
CA TYR A 3 3.56 4.28 -3.19
C TYR A 3 4.06 5.49 -2.40
N SER A 4 3.16 6.31 -1.83
CA SER A 4 3.55 7.43 -0.98
C SER A 4 4.33 6.97 0.27
N ALA A 5 3.91 5.85 0.88
CA ALA A 5 4.61 5.25 2.01
C ALA A 5 6.03 4.77 1.61
N ALA A 6 6.18 4.20 0.41
CA ALA A 6 7.48 3.76 -0.09
C ALA A 6 8.45 4.94 -0.30
N PHE A 7 7.99 6.05 -0.88
CA PHE A 7 8.82 7.26 -1.04
C PHE A 7 9.19 7.87 0.30
N ALA A 8 8.23 8.00 1.23
CA ALA A 8 8.49 8.54 2.56
C ALA A 8 9.50 7.68 3.32
N ALA A 9 9.34 6.35 3.26
CA ALA A 9 10.26 5.41 3.88
C ALA A 9 11.66 5.46 3.26
N ALA A 10 11.77 5.63 1.93
CA ALA A 10 13.04 5.72 1.23
C ALA A 10 13.86 6.97 1.61
N ALA A 11 13.24 7.99 2.20
CA ALA A 11 13.92 9.16 2.76
C ALA A 11 14.60 8.88 4.12
N LEU A 12 14.29 7.76 4.76
CA LEU A 12 14.81 7.42 6.09
C LEU A 12 16.26 6.86 6.00
N PRO A 13 17.10 7.11 7.04
CA PRO A 13 18.39 6.45 7.15
C PRO A 13 18.23 4.92 7.18
N LYS A 14 19.13 4.22 6.50
CA LYS A 14 19.14 2.74 6.43
C LYS A 14 17.93 2.12 5.73
N ALA A 15 17.11 2.91 5.03
CA ALA A 15 16.02 2.38 4.21
C ALA A 15 16.56 1.42 3.13
N PRO A 16 15.80 0.37 2.77
CA PRO A 16 16.07 -0.41 1.57
C PRO A 16 15.98 0.46 0.32
N ARG A 17 16.49 -0.09 -0.81
CA ARG A 17 16.33 0.59 -2.11
C ARG A 17 14.85 0.80 -2.44
N LEU A 18 14.54 1.91 -3.11
CA LEU A 18 13.17 2.29 -3.46
C LEU A 18 12.38 1.18 -4.16
N GLY A 19 13.02 0.41 -5.05
CA GLY A 19 12.35 -0.74 -5.70
C GLY A 19 11.86 -1.82 -4.72
N ALA A 20 12.62 -2.13 -3.67
CA ALA A 20 12.17 -3.06 -2.63
C ALA A 20 11.00 -2.48 -1.80
N LEU A 21 10.98 -1.16 -1.57
CA LEU A 21 9.88 -0.49 -0.89
C LEU A 21 8.63 -0.40 -1.77
N PHE A 22 8.78 -0.33 -3.11
CA PHE A 22 7.64 -0.42 -4.03
C PHE A 22 7.02 -1.81 -4.00
N VAL A 23 7.83 -2.87 -3.95
CA VAL A 23 7.33 -4.23 -3.74
C VAL A 23 6.62 -4.31 -2.38
N ALA A 24 7.20 -3.75 -1.32
CA ALA A 24 6.57 -3.71 0.00
C ALA A 24 5.20 -3.02 -0.01
N ALA A 25 5.08 -1.88 -0.69
CA ALA A 25 3.85 -1.11 -0.78
C ALA A 25 2.71 -1.85 -1.50
N GLN A 26 3.04 -2.75 -2.43
CA GLN A 26 2.07 -3.50 -3.23
C GLN A 26 1.96 -4.98 -2.83
N LEU A 27 2.70 -5.41 -1.81
CA LEU A 27 2.81 -6.82 -1.47
C LEU A 27 1.47 -7.43 -1.05
N VAL A 28 0.66 -6.66 -0.33
CA VAL A 28 -0.68 -7.08 0.13
C VAL A 28 -1.60 -7.32 -1.07
N ASP A 29 -1.64 -6.39 -2.05
CA ASP A 29 -2.43 -6.55 -3.27
C ASP A 29 -1.94 -7.70 -4.15
N LEU A 30 -0.61 -7.84 -4.32
CA LEU A 30 -0.04 -8.97 -5.05
C LEU A 30 -0.41 -10.30 -4.40
N GLY A 31 -0.40 -10.35 -3.06
CA GLY A 31 -0.89 -11.48 -2.28
C GLY A 31 -2.37 -11.72 -2.51
N PHE A 32 -3.19 -10.67 -2.43
CA PHE A 32 -4.63 -10.73 -2.62
C PHE A 32 -5.00 -11.33 -3.99
N PHE A 33 -4.52 -10.75 -5.08
CA PHE A 33 -4.83 -11.26 -6.41
C PHE A 33 -4.31 -12.69 -6.62
N SER A 34 -3.17 -13.04 -6.04
CA SER A 34 -2.66 -14.41 -6.06
C SER A 34 -3.59 -15.38 -5.32
N LEU A 35 -4.11 -14.99 -4.15
CA LEU A 35 -5.04 -15.80 -3.37
C LEU A 35 -6.44 -15.85 -3.99
N VAL A 36 -6.87 -14.80 -4.69
CA VAL A 36 -8.11 -14.82 -5.50
C VAL A 36 -7.99 -15.83 -6.62
N LEU A 37 -6.86 -15.83 -7.36
CA LEU A 37 -6.62 -16.82 -8.41
C LEU A 37 -6.53 -18.25 -7.87
N ALA A 38 -6.05 -18.42 -6.64
CA ALA A 38 -6.00 -19.72 -5.96
C ALA A 38 -7.35 -20.13 -5.32
N GLY A 39 -8.37 -19.26 -5.33
CA GLY A 39 -9.67 -19.51 -4.73
C GLY A 39 -9.70 -19.44 -3.19
N ALA A 40 -8.68 -18.84 -2.56
CA ALA A 40 -8.61 -18.67 -1.11
C ALA A 40 -9.19 -17.33 -0.63
N GLU A 41 -9.13 -16.31 -1.46
CA GLU A 41 -9.81 -15.02 -1.25
C GLU A 41 -10.76 -14.75 -2.41
N HIS A 42 -11.72 -13.85 -2.22
CA HIS A 42 -12.79 -13.68 -3.19
C HIS A 42 -13.15 -12.22 -3.38
N MET A 43 -13.32 -11.85 -4.64
CA MET A 43 -13.87 -10.58 -5.07
C MET A 43 -14.85 -10.79 -6.24
N ARG A 44 -15.63 -9.79 -6.53
CA ARG A 44 -16.43 -9.71 -7.74
C ARG A 44 -16.47 -8.28 -8.26
N LEU A 45 -16.80 -8.09 -9.52
CA LEU A 45 -17.02 -6.77 -10.10
C LEU A 45 -18.50 -6.43 -10.01
N THR A 46 -18.82 -5.37 -9.27
CA THR A 46 -20.18 -4.87 -9.06
C THR A 46 -20.22 -3.40 -9.46
N ALA A 47 -20.88 -3.12 -10.59
CA ALA A 47 -20.96 -1.75 -11.11
C ALA A 47 -21.57 -0.79 -10.06
N GLY A 48 -20.87 0.31 -9.80
CA GLY A 48 -21.34 1.37 -8.92
C GLY A 48 -21.29 1.03 -7.42
N ILE A 49 -20.54 0.01 -7.00
CA ILE A 49 -20.39 -0.32 -5.58
C ILE A 49 -19.67 0.81 -4.82
N THR A 50 -18.75 1.50 -5.49
CA THR A 50 -18.23 2.80 -5.06
C THR A 50 -18.20 3.76 -6.25
N ALA A 51 -17.96 5.07 -5.98
CA ALA A 51 -17.86 6.06 -7.05
C ALA A 51 -16.55 5.92 -7.87
N MET A 52 -15.49 5.34 -7.30
CA MET A 52 -14.15 5.30 -7.94
C MET A 52 -13.79 3.92 -8.49
N ASN A 53 -14.34 2.84 -7.96
CA ASN A 53 -14.07 1.50 -8.48
C ASN A 53 -15.29 0.58 -8.35
N ASN A 54 -15.23 -0.55 -9.07
CA ASN A 54 -16.30 -1.55 -9.13
C ASN A 54 -15.93 -2.85 -8.38
N MET A 55 -14.88 -2.87 -7.59
CA MET A 55 -14.43 -4.06 -6.87
C MET A 55 -15.22 -4.25 -5.57
N ASP A 56 -16.01 -5.31 -5.49
CA ASP A 56 -16.65 -5.79 -4.27
C ASP A 56 -15.73 -6.84 -3.61
N LEU A 57 -15.01 -6.40 -2.59
CA LEU A 57 -13.97 -7.16 -1.89
C LEU A 57 -14.57 -7.85 -0.67
N TYR A 58 -15.44 -8.84 -0.90
CA TYR A 58 -16.29 -9.39 0.15
C TYR A 58 -15.62 -10.41 1.07
N HIS A 59 -14.48 -11.01 0.66
CA HIS A 59 -13.76 -12.02 1.46
C HIS A 59 -12.25 -11.98 1.22
N MET A 60 -11.52 -11.35 2.13
CA MET A 60 -10.06 -11.16 2.05
C MET A 60 -9.39 -11.26 3.43
N PRO A 61 -9.54 -12.42 4.12
CA PRO A 61 -9.09 -12.58 5.51
C PRO A 61 -7.57 -12.66 5.67
N TRP A 62 -6.84 -13.10 4.64
CA TRP A 62 -5.41 -13.38 4.69
C TRP A 62 -4.54 -12.18 4.32
N THR A 63 -5.06 -11.29 3.49
CA THR A 63 -4.31 -10.12 3.01
C THR A 63 -4.82 -8.83 3.64
N HIS A 64 -6.10 -8.52 3.55
CA HIS A 64 -6.70 -7.25 3.98
C HIS A 64 -7.34 -7.31 5.37
N SER A 65 -7.00 -8.30 6.20
CA SER A 65 -7.15 -8.17 7.65
C SER A 65 -5.91 -7.53 8.26
N LEU A 66 -6.05 -6.80 9.37
CA LEU A 66 -4.90 -6.22 10.07
C LEU A 66 -3.89 -7.31 10.50
N LEU A 67 -4.40 -8.44 11.00
CA LEU A 67 -3.56 -9.57 11.40
C LEU A 67 -2.86 -10.21 10.20
N GLY A 68 -3.55 -10.39 9.07
CA GLY A 68 -2.97 -10.88 7.82
C GLY A 68 -1.89 -9.94 7.29
N SER A 69 -2.20 -8.64 7.17
CA SER A 69 -1.23 -7.61 6.77
C SER A 69 -0.03 -7.54 7.70
N ALA A 70 -0.22 -7.71 9.01
CA ALA A 70 0.89 -7.81 9.97
C ALA A 70 1.76 -9.05 9.74
N GLY A 71 1.16 -10.19 9.37
CA GLY A 71 1.88 -11.40 8.97
C GLY A 71 2.75 -11.17 7.73
N TRP A 72 2.18 -10.55 6.67
CA TRP A 72 2.91 -10.17 5.47
C TRP A 72 4.04 -9.18 5.78
N ALA A 73 3.77 -8.18 6.63
CA ALA A 73 4.75 -7.19 7.07
C ALA A 73 5.93 -7.82 7.83
N LEU A 74 5.63 -8.73 8.75
CA LEU A 74 6.66 -9.47 9.49
C LEU A 74 7.50 -10.34 8.55
N GLY A 75 6.87 -11.14 7.69
CA GLY A 75 7.54 -12.03 6.77
C GLY A 75 8.48 -11.27 5.82
N PHE A 76 7.97 -10.23 5.16
CA PHE A 76 8.78 -9.41 4.25
C PHE A 76 9.88 -8.64 4.99
N GLY A 77 9.56 -8.09 6.15
CA GLY A 77 10.55 -7.41 6.99
C GLY A 77 11.70 -8.32 7.43
N LEU A 78 11.42 -9.57 7.81
CA LEU A 78 12.45 -10.57 8.16
C LEU A 78 13.31 -10.94 6.95
N ILE A 79 12.72 -11.14 5.77
CA ILE A 79 13.45 -11.39 4.52
C ILE A 79 14.42 -10.25 4.22
N VAL A 80 13.94 -9.00 4.27
CA VAL A 80 14.77 -7.80 4.01
C VAL A 80 15.86 -7.65 5.08
N ALA A 81 15.53 -7.87 6.36
CA ALA A 81 16.49 -7.80 7.46
C ALA A 81 17.64 -8.82 7.28
N PHE A 82 17.30 -10.05 6.89
CA PHE A 82 18.26 -11.12 6.62
C PHE A 82 19.14 -10.80 5.41
N TRP A 83 18.52 -10.43 4.28
CA TRP A 83 19.22 -10.18 3.02
C TRP A 83 20.17 -8.99 3.08
N LEU A 84 19.72 -7.89 3.71
CA LEU A 84 20.52 -6.67 3.85
C LEU A 84 21.36 -6.66 5.12
N ARG A 85 21.27 -7.70 5.95
CA ARG A 85 21.92 -7.77 7.28
C ARG A 85 21.65 -6.52 8.13
N SER A 86 20.43 -6.00 8.04
CA SER A 86 20.02 -4.74 8.70
C SER A 86 18.61 -4.86 9.29
N ARG A 87 18.52 -4.92 10.62
CA ARG A 87 17.24 -4.92 11.34
C ARG A 87 16.42 -3.66 11.04
N ALA A 88 17.11 -2.50 10.91
CA ALA A 88 16.43 -1.24 10.58
C ALA A 88 15.80 -1.27 9.19
N ALA A 89 16.52 -1.80 8.18
CA ALA A 89 15.97 -1.95 6.83
C ALA A 89 14.75 -2.90 6.81
N GLY A 90 14.82 -4.00 7.55
CA GLY A 90 13.70 -4.93 7.70
C GLY A 90 12.49 -4.29 8.37
N PHE A 91 12.70 -3.56 9.48
CA PHE A 91 11.62 -2.84 10.16
C PHE A 91 10.95 -1.80 9.23
N ILE A 92 11.74 -1.01 8.49
CA ILE A 92 11.23 -0.02 7.54
C ILE A 92 10.40 -0.71 6.44
N ALA A 93 10.91 -1.81 5.86
CA ALA A 93 10.18 -2.55 4.83
C ALA A 93 8.86 -3.13 5.35
N GLY A 94 8.88 -3.74 6.53
CA GLY A 94 7.68 -4.24 7.19
C GLY A 94 6.66 -3.14 7.51
N ALA A 95 7.12 -1.97 7.98
CA ALA A 95 6.25 -0.83 8.22
C ALA A 95 5.57 -0.32 6.94
N VAL A 96 6.27 -0.34 5.78
CA VAL A 96 5.67 -0.01 4.49
C VAL A 96 4.61 -1.04 4.09
N VAL A 97 4.84 -2.35 4.29
CA VAL A 97 3.80 -3.36 4.06
C VAL A 97 2.58 -3.09 4.94
N LEU A 98 2.77 -2.85 6.24
CA LEU A 98 1.66 -2.64 7.17
C LEU A 98 0.89 -1.34 6.88
N SER A 99 1.57 -0.29 6.35
CA SER A 99 0.93 0.96 5.97
C SER A 99 -0.13 0.78 4.88
N HIS A 100 -0.06 -0.28 4.09
CA HIS A 100 -1.08 -0.63 3.10
C HIS A 100 -2.46 -0.72 3.75
N TRP A 101 -2.62 -1.57 4.77
CA TRP A 101 -3.88 -1.71 5.49
C TRP A 101 -4.39 -0.41 6.11
N LEU A 102 -3.48 0.46 6.60
CA LEU A 102 -3.86 1.76 7.17
C LEU A 102 -4.37 2.73 6.10
N LEU A 103 -3.78 2.71 4.90
CA LEU A 103 -4.24 3.54 3.78
C LEU A 103 -5.56 3.01 3.23
N ASP A 104 -5.72 1.70 3.14
CA ASP A 104 -6.98 1.06 2.74
C ASP A 104 -8.12 1.38 3.69
N LEU A 105 -7.84 1.45 5.00
CA LEU A 105 -8.84 1.83 5.98
C LEU A 105 -9.49 3.20 5.68
N LEU A 106 -8.75 4.11 5.04
CA LEU A 106 -9.27 5.42 4.63
C LEU A 106 -10.18 5.31 3.41
N VAL A 107 -9.78 4.52 2.41
CA VAL A 107 -10.41 4.54 1.08
C VAL A 107 -11.49 3.49 0.91
N HIS A 108 -11.31 2.30 1.47
CA HIS A 108 -12.24 1.19 1.37
C HIS A 108 -13.60 1.51 2.03
N GLN A 109 -14.68 1.01 1.43
CA GLN A 109 -15.94 0.82 2.14
C GLN A 109 -15.73 -0.19 3.30
N PRO A 110 -16.69 -0.38 4.23
CA PRO A 110 -16.55 -1.33 5.33
C PRO A 110 -16.44 -2.78 4.84
N ASP A 111 -15.24 -3.17 4.39
CA ASP A 111 -14.91 -4.51 3.91
C ASP A 111 -13.63 -5.09 4.54
N LEU A 112 -12.77 -4.24 5.13
CA LEU A 112 -11.58 -4.65 5.88
C LEU A 112 -11.96 -5.28 7.23
N THR A 113 -11.06 -6.10 7.77
CA THR A 113 -11.27 -6.74 9.09
C THR A 113 -10.04 -6.61 9.99
N LEU A 114 -10.21 -6.88 11.30
CA LEU A 114 -9.06 -6.97 12.20
C LEU A 114 -8.37 -8.34 12.10
N ALA A 115 -9.15 -9.42 12.03
CA ALA A 115 -8.62 -10.79 12.05
C ALA A 115 -9.35 -11.73 11.08
N GLY A 116 -9.80 -11.23 9.93
CA GLY A 116 -10.47 -12.03 8.91
C GLY A 116 -11.96 -12.27 9.14
N SER A 117 -12.53 -11.75 10.22
CA SER A 117 -13.94 -11.86 10.59
C SER A 117 -14.51 -10.52 11.03
N PRO A 118 -15.85 -10.33 11.02
CA PRO A 118 -16.46 -9.08 11.47
C PRO A 118 -16.00 -8.65 12.88
N PRO A 119 -16.03 -7.34 13.20
CA PRO A 119 -16.63 -6.26 12.41
C PRO A 119 -15.81 -5.88 11.17
N LYS A 120 -16.51 -5.44 10.11
CA LYS A 120 -15.91 -4.86 8.91
C LYS A 120 -15.67 -3.37 9.10
N LEU A 121 -14.52 -2.87 8.62
CA LEU A 121 -14.01 -1.51 8.81
C LEU A 121 -13.70 -0.86 7.46
N GLY A 122 -13.79 0.46 7.40
CA GLY A 122 -13.46 1.28 6.23
C GLY A 122 -14.19 2.60 6.30
N PHE A 123 -13.51 3.72 5.93
CA PHE A 123 -14.12 5.05 5.95
C PHE A 123 -14.78 5.43 4.62
N GLY A 124 -14.55 4.65 3.55
CA GLY A 124 -15.30 4.74 2.30
C GLY A 124 -14.96 5.95 1.44
N LEU A 125 -13.72 6.48 1.49
CA LEU A 125 -13.33 7.65 0.69
C LEU A 125 -13.45 7.40 -0.82
N TRP A 126 -13.46 6.16 -1.31
CA TRP A 126 -13.77 5.86 -2.71
C TRP A 126 -15.17 6.31 -3.16
N ASN A 127 -16.05 6.67 -2.23
CA ASN A 127 -17.33 7.30 -2.55
C ASN A 127 -17.25 8.83 -2.65
N TYR A 128 -16.10 9.43 -2.35
CA TYR A 128 -15.88 10.88 -2.32
C TYR A 128 -14.65 11.30 -3.15
N PRO A 129 -14.68 11.17 -4.50
CA PRO A 129 -13.53 11.46 -5.37
C PRO A 129 -12.93 12.85 -5.18
N ALA A 130 -13.79 13.84 -4.87
CA ALA A 130 -13.36 15.22 -4.62
C ALA A 130 -12.50 15.39 -3.35
N ILE A 131 -12.50 14.42 -2.45
CA ILE A 131 -11.68 14.39 -1.23
C ILE A 131 -10.50 13.41 -1.42
N GLU A 132 -10.80 12.22 -1.92
CA GLU A 132 -9.86 11.13 -2.04
C GLU A 132 -8.71 11.47 -3.01
N MET A 133 -9.02 11.89 -4.24
CA MET A 133 -7.98 12.20 -5.24
C MET A 133 -7.01 13.31 -4.81
N PRO A 134 -7.45 14.47 -4.27
CA PRO A 134 -6.51 15.46 -3.73
C PRO A 134 -5.67 14.93 -2.56
N LEU A 135 -6.24 14.08 -1.70
CA LEU A 135 -5.51 13.44 -0.61
C LEU A 135 -4.40 12.52 -1.12
N GLU A 136 -4.71 11.62 -2.06
CA GLU A 136 -3.72 10.72 -2.66
C GLU A 136 -2.61 11.47 -3.39
N ILE A 137 -2.98 12.44 -4.23
CA ILE A 137 -2.02 13.28 -4.95
C ILE A 137 -1.14 14.05 -3.95
N GLY A 138 -1.73 14.63 -2.90
CA GLY A 138 -1.00 15.36 -1.87
C GLY A 138 -0.01 14.47 -1.10
N LEU A 139 -0.42 13.27 -0.72
CA LEU A 139 0.46 12.27 -0.09
C LEU A 139 1.61 11.86 -1.01
N LEU A 140 1.32 11.61 -2.29
CA LEU A 140 2.31 11.24 -3.28
C LEU A 140 3.32 12.37 -3.51
N LEU A 141 2.86 13.59 -3.77
CA LEU A 141 3.73 14.75 -3.99
C LEU A 141 4.59 15.07 -2.76
N GLY A 142 3.99 15.04 -1.57
CA GLY A 142 4.70 15.28 -0.31
C GLY A 142 5.79 14.24 -0.05
N SER A 143 5.50 12.97 -0.29
CA SER A 143 6.46 11.88 -0.10
C SER A 143 7.59 11.90 -1.13
N ILE A 144 7.30 12.22 -2.40
CA ILE A 144 8.33 12.42 -3.44
C ILE A 144 9.23 13.61 -3.10
N TRP A 145 8.65 14.71 -2.61
CA TRP A 145 9.42 15.86 -2.17
C TRP A 145 10.37 15.51 -1.01
N LEU A 146 9.90 14.76 0.01
CA LEU A 146 10.75 14.26 1.10
C LEU A 146 11.88 13.39 0.58
N PHE A 147 11.57 12.45 -0.32
CA PHE A 147 12.56 11.59 -0.94
C PHE A 147 13.61 12.37 -1.75
N ALA A 148 13.17 13.32 -2.58
CA ALA A 148 14.06 14.15 -3.40
C ALA A 148 15.02 14.99 -2.52
N ARG A 149 14.53 15.53 -1.41
CA ARG A 149 15.36 16.28 -0.45
C ARG A 149 16.39 15.40 0.27
N ALA A 150 16.01 14.18 0.63
CA ALA A 150 16.88 13.26 1.35
C ALA A 150 17.97 12.66 0.45
N THR A 151 17.67 12.38 -0.84
CA THR A 151 18.59 11.64 -1.72
C THR A 151 19.46 12.52 -2.59
N LYS A 152 19.14 13.82 -2.75
CA LYS A 152 19.83 14.75 -3.64
C LYS A 152 20.03 14.22 -5.06
N GLY A 153 19.13 13.31 -5.49
CA GLY A 153 19.16 12.66 -6.81
C GLY A 153 18.73 13.58 -7.95
N ARG A 154 18.87 13.08 -9.18
CA ARG A 154 18.34 13.78 -10.36
C ARG A 154 16.81 13.82 -10.31
N ILE A 155 16.22 14.97 -10.59
CA ILE A 155 14.77 15.20 -10.49
C ILE A 155 14.01 14.55 -11.66
N TRP A 156 14.61 14.46 -12.86
CA TRP A 156 13.90 13.99 -14.04
C TRP A 156 13.38 12.54 -13.95
N PRO A 157 14.08 11.54 -13.34
CA PRO A 157 13.50 10.21 -13.18
C PRO A 157 12.29 10.21 -12.24
N LEU A 158 12.29 11.10 -11.25
CA LEU A 158 11.15 11.25 -10.33
C LEU A 158 9.95 11.88 -11.04
N ALA A 159 10.17 12.84 -11.95
CA ALA A 159 9.12 13.45 -12.76
C ALA A 159 8.46 12.40 -13.69
N VAL A 160 9.25 11.56 -14.35
CA VAL A 160 8.73 10.46 -15.17
C VAL A 160 7.92 9.48 -14.33
N LEU A 161 8.46 9.06 -13.17
CA LEU A 161 7.78 8.13 -12.28
C LEU A 161 6.47 8.72 -11.73
N LEU A 162 6.46 10.00 -11.37
CA LEU A 162 5.26 10.71 -10.96
C LEU A 162 4.21 10.71 -12.07
N ALA A 163 4.61 11.04 -13.31
CA ALA A 163 3.69 11.04 -14.46
C ALA A 163 3.07 9.65 -14.68
N VAL A 164 3.87 8.58 -14.57
CA VAL A 164 3.36 7.20 -14.66
C VAL A 164 2.38 6.89 -13.54
N LEU A 165 2.72 7.21 -12.28
CA LEU A 165 1.86 6.92 -11.13
C LEU A 165 0.55 7.71 -11.16
N LEU A 166 0.56 8.97 -11.64
CA LEU A 166 -0.66 9.77 -11.83
C LEU A 166 -1.51 9.26 -13.01
N GLY A 167 -0.88 8.69 -14.03
CA GLY A 167 -1.59 8.10 -15.18
C GLY A 167 -2.23 6.74 -14.88
N LEU A 168 -1.89 6.11 -13.75
CA LEU A 168 -2.45 4.83 -13.29
C LEU A 168 -3.60 5.00 -12.28
N GLN A 169 -3.90 6.23 -11.87
CA GLN A 169 -5.04 6.57 -11.01
C GLN A 169 -6.27 6.91 -11.85
#